data_d737d35e2ce809ce76e26681d7f4dec6
#
_entry.id   d737d35e2ce809ce76e26681d7f4dec6
#
_cell.length_a   1.000
_cell.length_b   1.000
_cell.length_c   1.000
_cell.angle_alpha   90.00
_cell.angle_beta   90.00
_cell.angle_gamma   90.00
#
_symmetry.space_group_name_H-M   'P 1'
#
loop_
_entity.id
_entity.type
_entity.pdbx_description
1 polymer ?
#
loop_
_entity_poly.entity_id
_entity_poly.type
_entity_poly.pdbx_seq_one_letter_code
_entity_poly.pdbx_strand_id
1 'polypeptide(L)'
;MKRIILFRFHTDVDVCKNRLALLRGYNPEIKIFGLFGGQEEELESFQLTLNPYLESIYCIRGKQPSWKRTHGDLAMRLWYQDIGKALDFDTLHYIEWDLLLFEPLEKMYGHIPENGVGLTSLTLLKDVEQQWFWLSSESLRTQWHDLLGFVKDKYGYDQEPLACEFPGACIPRRFLEEYSNAEIPELCHDELRIPLFSQIFNFPCYDTNLCKKQGDASENKFFNCDNKKIHLSTIHKELVNPSGRRAFHPVKKMFVLAKIILLARKIGLMKCNCSDRH
;
A
#
# COMPACT_ATOMS: atom_id res chain seq x y z
N MET A 1 -19.34 -4.90 -1.29
CA MET A 1 -18.16 -4.16 -1.82
C MET A 1 -17.22 -5.17 -2.47
N LYS A 2 -17.03 -5.05 -3.79
CA LYS A 2 -16.09 -5.88 -4.58
C LYS A 2 -14.69 -5.28 -4.45
N ARG A 3 -13.76 -6.05 -3.90
CA ARG A 3 -12.38 -5.63 -3.65
C ARG A 3 -11.43 -6.27 -4.65
N ILE A 4 -10.39 -5.54 -5.05
CA ILE A 4 -9.23 -6.06 -5.78
C ILE A 4 -7.94 -5.62 -5.10
N ILE A 5 -6.84 -6.29 -5.38
CA ILE A 5 -5.52 -5.91 -4.94
C ILE A 5 -4.69 -5.52 -6.17
N LEU A 6 -4.03 -4.37 -6.11
CA LEU A 6 -2.92 -4.02 -6.99
C LEU A 6 -1.62 -4.17 -6.21
N PHE A 7 -0.90 -5.26 -6.48
CA PHE A 7 0.35 -5.60 -5.82
C PHE A 7 1.52 -4.99 -6.56
N ARG A 8 2.16 -3.97 -5.96
CA ARG A 8 3.33 -3.30 -6.53
C ARG A 8 4.62 -3.97 -6.09
N PHE A 9 5.48 -4.29 -7.06
CA PHE A 9 6.77 -4.93 -6.81
C PHE A 9 7.81 -4.54 -7.86
N HIS A 10 9.09 -4.67 -7.49
CA HIS A 10 10.22 -4.30 -8.36
C HIS A 10 11.50 -5.09 -8.08
N THR A 11 11.51 -5.95 -7.06
CA THR A 11 12.70 -6.68 -6.62
C THR A 11 12.31 -7.92 -5.81
N ASP A 12 13.26 -8.83 -5.58
CA ASP A 12 13.15 -10.01 -4.70
C ASP A 12 11.89 -10.88 -4.96
N VAL A 13 11.94 -11.66 -6.02
CA VAL A 13 10.82 -12.49 -6.47
C VAL A 13 10.33 -13.48 -5.41
N ASP A 14 11.22 -14.00 -4.56
CA ASP A 14 10.85 -14.92 -3.48
C ASP A 14 10.08 -14.23 -2.37
N VAL A 15 10.48 -13.01 -2.00
CA VAL A 15 9.70 -12.19 -1.07
C VAL A 15 8.34 -11.84 -1.66
N CYS A 16 8.27 -11.44 -2.93
CA CYS A 16 7.01 -11.19 -3.62
C CYS A 16 6.10 -12.42 -3.62
N LYS A 17 6.61 -13.59 -3.97
CA LYS A 17 5.89 -14.87 -3.90
C LYS A 17 5.35 -15.15 -2.50
N ASN A 18 6.17 -14.93 -1.48
CA ASN A 18 5.77 -15.11 -0.08
C ASN A 18 4.62 -14.17 0.32
N ARG A 19 4.65 -12.89 -0.10
CA ARG A 19 3.56 -11.92 0.15
C ARG A 19 2.29 -12.33 -0.55
N LEU A 20 2.37 -12.68 -1.82
CA LEU A 20 1.22 -13.10 -2.61
C LEU A 20 0.58 -14.37 -2.05
N ALA A 21 1.38 -15.34 -1.60
CA ALA A 21 0.87 -16.55 -0.95
C ALA A 21 0.08 -16.22 0.34
N LEU A 22 0.58 -15.26 1.15
CA LEU A 22 -0.13 -14.79 2.35
C LEU A 22 -1.40 -14.03 2.00
N LEU A 23 -1.34 -13.10 1.04
CA LEU A 23 -2.50 -12.34 0.59
C LEU A 23 -3.61 -13.26 0.06
N ARG A 24 -3.27 -14.26 -0.76
CA ARG A 24 -4.22 -15.29 -1.23
C ARG A 24 -4.78 -16.13 -0.09
N GLY A 25 -3.94 -16.51 0.89
CA GLY A 25 -4.37 -17.29 2.05
C GLY A 25 -5.40 -16.60 2.92
N TYR A 26 -5.27 -15.28 3.11
CA TYR A 26 -6.22 -14.47 3.88
C TYR A 26 -7.40 -13.94 3.04
N ASN A 27 -7.25 -13.87 1.72
CA ASN A 27 -8.23 -13.27 0.81
C ASN A 27 -8.40 -14.14 -0.45
N PRO A 28 -8.91 -15.39 -0.35
CA PRO A 28 -8.93 -16.34 -1.46
C PRO A 28 -9.79 -15.88 -2.65
N GLU A 29 -10.84 -15.10 -2.41
CA GLU A 29 -11.79 -14.64 -3.41
C GLU A 29 -11.38 -13.30 -4.06
N ILE A 30 -10.38 -12.61 -3.51
CA ILE A 30 -9.97 -11.29 -4.02
C ILE A 30 -8.98 -11.49 -5.17
N LYS A 31 -9.27 -10.89 -6.33
CA LYS A 31 -8.37 -10.87 -7.49
C LYS A 31 -7.16 -9.98 -7.21
N ILE A 32 -5.96 -10.48 -7.56
CA ILE A 32 -4.71 -9.77 -7.37
C ILE A 32 -4.09 -9.49 -8.74
N PHE A 33 -3.80 -8.22 -9.02
CA PHE A 33 -3.11 -7.74 -10.21
C PHE A 33 -1.71 -7.29 -9.82
N GLY A 34 -0.72 -7.56 -10.68
CA GLY A 34 0.66 -7.14 -10.48
C GLY A 34 0.95 -5.79 -11.14
N LEU A 35 1.66 -4.91 -10.44
CA LEU A 35 2.22 -3.67 -10.95
C LEU A 35 3.75 -3.73 -10.84
N PHE A 36 4.42 -4.06 -11.95
CA PHE A 36 5.86 -4.26 -11.97
C PHE A 36 6.60 -2.96 -12.26
N GLY A 37 7.42 -2.53 -11.31
CA GLY A 37 8.26 -1.33 -11.38
C GLY A 37 9.76 -1.63 -11.51
N GLY A 38 10.17 -2.89 -11.69
CA GLY A 38 11.56 -3.30 -11.89
C GLY A 38 12.10 -2.99 -13.29
N GLN A 39 13.26 -3.56 -13.61
CA GLN A 39 13.85 -3.50 -14.95
C GLN A 39 13.04 -4.39 -15.90
N GLU A 40 12.80 -3.90 -17.12
CA GLU A 40 11.95 -4.64 -18.08
C GLU A 40 12.51 -6.03 -18.43
N GLU A 41 13.82 -6.17 -18.43
CA GLU A 41 14.54 -7.41 -18.71
C GLU A 41 14.31 -8.49 -17.63
N GLU A 42 13.96 -8.09 -16.42
CA GLU A 42 13.67 -9.00 -15.31
C GLU A 42 12.22 -9.52 -15.33
N LEU A 43 11.33 -8.88 -16.10
CA LEU A 43 9.89 -9.16 -16.08
C LEU A 43 9.57 -10.64 -16.29
N GLU A 44 10.21 -11.30 -17.23
CA GLU A 44 9.97 -12.71 -17.55
C GLU A 44 10.22 -13.62 -16.34
N SER A 45 11.29 -13.37 -15.59
CA SER A 45 11.63 -14.16 -14.39
C SER A 45 10.57 -14.00 -13.30
N PHE A 46 10.03 -12.79 -13.14
CA PHE A 46 8.92 -12.52 -12.22
C PHE A 46 7.62 -13.17 -12.70
N GLN A 47 7.31 -13.10 -13.98
CA GLN A 47 6.13 -13.74 -14.57
C GLN A 47 6.14 -15.26 -14.33
N LEU A 48 7.25 -15.94 -14.61
CA LEU A 48 7.40 -17.38 -14.40
C LEU A 48 7.06 -17.79 -12.95
N THR A 49 7.45 -16.97 -11.99
CA THR A 49 7.27 -17.28 -10.55
C THR A 49 5.93 -16.82 -9.99
N LEU A 50 5.42 -15.66 -10.41
CA LEU A 50 4.30 -14.98 -9.77
C LEU A 50 2.95 -15.18 -10.48
N ASN A 51 2.91 -15.57 -11.76
CA ASN A 51 1.67 -15.81 -12.50
C ASN A 51 0.66 -16.72 -11.78
N PRO A 52 1.05 -17.76 -11.01
CA PRO A 52 0.07 -18.56 -10.26
C PRO A 52 -0.72 -17.79 -9.20
N TYR A 53 -0.25 -16.60 -8.82
CA TYR A 53 -0.86 -15.76 -7.79
C TYR A 53 -1.58 -14.53 -8.34
N LEU A 54 -1.33 -14.16 -9.60
CA LEU A 54 -1.76 -12.90 -10.20
C LEU A 54 -2.68 -13.14 -11.40
N GLU A 55 -3.70 -12.30 -11.56
CA GLU A 55 -4.56 -12.31 -12.76
C GLU A 55 -3.80 -11.82 -14.00
N SER A 56 -2.96 -10.81 -13.82
CA SER A 56 -2.06 -10.25 -14.83
C SER A 56 -0.95 -9.44 -14.18
N ILE A 57 0.12 -9.14 -14.94
CA ILE A 57 1.20 -8.25 -14.52
C ILE A 57 1.28 -7.09 -15.52
N TYR A 58 1.09 -5.88 -15.04
CA TYR A 58 1.32 -4.65 -15.78
C TYR A 58 2.75 -4.16 -15.54
N CYS A 59 3.51 -4.00 -16.61
CA CYS A 59 4.88 -3.49 -16.56
C CYS A 59 4.90 -1.99 -16.85
N ILE A 60 5.46 -1.20 -15.94
CA ILE A 60 5.66 0.24 -16.13
C ILE A 60 6.84 0.43 -17.07
N ARG A 61 6.56 0.72 -18.36
CA ARG A 61 7.56 0.87 -19.42
C ARG A 61 7.97 2.33 -19.62
N GLY A 62 9.21 2.52 -20.13
CA GLY A 62 9.70 3.84 -20.55
C GLY A 62 9.89 4.86 -19.44
N LYS A 63 9.76 4.48 -18.17
CA LYS A 63 9.99 5.35 -17.01
C LYS A 63 11.26 4.96 -16.26
N GLN A 64 12.02 5.97 -15.82
CA GLN A 64 13.24 5.76 -15.03
C GLN A 64 12.95 5.13 -13.66
N PRO A 65 13.88 4.37 -13.06
CA PRO A 65 13.70 3.76 -11.72
C PRO A 65 13.35 4.78 -10.63
N SER A 66 13.92 5.99 -10.69
CA SER A 66 13.59 7.08 -9.77
C SER A 66 12.13 7.50 -9.88
N TRP A 67 11.62 7.64 -11.10
CA TRP A 67 10.21 7.95 -11.35
C TRP A 67 9.30 6.84 -10.80
N LYS A 68 9.61 5.60 -11.14
CA LYS A 68 8.83 4.45 -10.68
C LYS A 68 8.73 4.38 -9.14
N ARG A 69 9.77 4.82 -8.43
CA ARG A 69 9.81 4.84 -6.97
C ARG A 69 8.92 5.93 -6.36
N THR A 70 8.87 7.12 -6.96
CA THR A 70 8.24 8.31 -6.37
C THR A 70 6.82 8.59 -6.90
N HIS A 71 6.37 7.81 -7.89
CA HIS A 71 5.11 8.04 -8.61
C HIS A 71 4.24 6.76 -8.63
N GLY A 72 4.07 6.12 -7.47
CA GLY A 72 3.25 4.92 -7.36
C GLY A 72 1.80 5.16 -7.73
N ASP A 73 1.28 6.33 -7.42
CA ASP A 73 -0.05 6.82 -7.79
C ASP A 73 -0.22 6.99 -9.31
N LEU A 74 0.77 7.59 -9.98
CA LEU A 74 0.73 7.74 -11.44
C LEU A 74 0.92 6.40 -12.15
N ALA A 75 1.72 5.50 -11.57
CA ALA A 75 1.83 4.13 -12.04
C ALA A 75 0.50 3.37 -11.90
N MET A 76 -0.21 3.53 -10.77
CA MET A 76 -1.55 2.99 -10.55
C MET A 76 -2.56 3.60 -11.54
N ARG A 77 -2.45 4.92 -11.84
CA ARG A 77 -3.25 5.60 -12.85
C ARG A 77 -3.07 4.99 -14.25
N LEU A 78 -1.82 4.74 -14.68
CA LEU A 78 -1.51 4.09 -15.96
C LEU A 78 -2.14 2.69 -16.02
N TRP A 79 -1.94 1.88 -14.98
CA TRP A 79 -2.57 0.58 -14.88
C TRP A 79 -4.10 0.67 -14.95
N TYR A 80 -4.70 1.65 -14.28
CA TYR A 80 -6.15 1.84 -14.31
C TYR A 80 -6.64 2.19 -15.71
N GLN A 81 -5.96 3.10 -16.42
CA GLN A 81 -6.31 3.51 -17.78
C GLN A 81 -6.27 2.35 -18.77
N ASP A 82 -5.27 1.46 -18.65
CA ASP A 82 -5.03 0.37 -19.59
C ASP A 82 -5.81 -0.90 -19.25
N ILE A 83 -5.97 -1.20 -17.96
CA ILE A 83 -6.56 -2.47 -17.48
C ILE A 83 -7.73 -2.21 -16.53
N GLY A 84 -7.51 -1.41 -15.49
CA GLY A 84 -8.41 -1.29 -14.35
C GLY A 84 -9.82 -0.81 -14.70
N LYS A 85 -9.94 0.10 -15.65
CA LYS A 85 -11.25 0.65 -16.09
C LYS A 85 -12.22 -0.40 -16.65
N ALA A 86 -11.69 -1.50 -17.20
CA ALA A 86 -12.50 -2.59 -17.74
C ALA A 86 -12.92 -3.63 -16.67
N LEU A 87 -12.37 -3.52 -15.46
CA LEU A 87 -12.63 -4.46 -14.38
C LEU A 87 -13.85 -4.02 -13.56
N ASP A 88 -14.56 -5.01 -13.02
CA ASP A 88 -15.69 -4.79 -12.10
C ASP A 88 -15.22 -4.89 -10.65
N PHE A 89 -15.05 -3.72 -9.99
CA PHE A 89 -14.69 -3.60 -8.58
C PHE A 89 -15.17 -2.25 -8.01
N ASP A 90 -15.32 -2.18 -6.69
CA ASP A 90 -15.69 -0.97 -5.96
C ASP A 90 -14.44 -0.30 -5.35
N THR A 91 -13.50 -1.13 -4.87
CA THR A 91 -12.33 -0.66 -4.12
C THR A 91 -11.07 -1.41 -4.52
N LEU A 92 -9.98 -0.67 -4.70
CA LEU A 92 -8.62 -1.17 -4.94
C LEU A 92 -7.79 -1.04 -3.67
N HIS A 93 -7.13 -2.13 -3.25
CA HIS A 93 -6.09 -2.11 -2.22
C HIS A 93 -4.72 -2.07 -2.88
N TYR A 94 -3.97 -0.99 -2.65
CA TYR A 94 -2.61 -0.82 -3.15
C TYR A 94 -1.62 -1.38 -2.14
N ILE A 95 -1.04 -2.54 -2.46
CA ILE A 95 -0.19 -3.30 -1.54
C ILE A 95 1.23 -3.37 -2.11
N GLU A 96 2.21 -2.87 -1.36
CA GLU A 96 3.62 -2.95 -1.73
C GLU A 96 4.24 -4.29 -1.34
N TRP A 97 5.25 -4.72 -2.08
CA TRP A 97 5.92 -6.02 -1.94
C TRP A 97 6.55 -6.26 -0.55
N ASP A 98 6.91 -5.20 0.16
CA ASP A 98 7.48 -5.26 1.50
C ASP A 98 6.47 -4.93 2.63
N LEU A 99 5.20 -4.71 2.28
CA LEU A 99 4.09 -4.67 3.23
C LEU A 99 3.60 -6.09 3.54
N LEU A 100 3.65 -6.46 4.81
CA LEU A 100 3.28 -7.78 5.31
C LEU A 100 1.97 -7.70 6.10
N LEU A 101 0.93 -8.39 5.63
CA LEU A 101 -0.42 -8.39 6.20
C LEU A 101 -0.83 -9.79 6.67
N PHE A 102 -1.50 -9.90 7.83
CA PHE A 102 -1.88 -11.14 8.50
C PHE A 102 -3.35 -11.22 8.88
N GLU A 103 -4.20 -10.50 8.18
CA GLU A 103 -5.66 -10.58 8.35
C GLU A 103 -6.36 -10.34 7.01
N PRO A 104 -7.63 -10.77 6.86
CA PRO A 104 -8.45 -10.42 5.70
C PRO A 104 -8.55 -8.89 5.54
N LEU A 105 -8.47 -8.41 4.29
CA LEU A 105 -8.60 -6.98 4.00
C LEU A 105 -9.95 -6.40 4.45
N GLU A 106 -11.00 -7.19 4.36
CA GLU A 106 -12.33 -6.77 4.85
C GLU A 106 -12.29 -6.40 6.33
N LYS A 107 -11.55 -7.16 7.15
CA LYS A 107 -11.41 -6.86 8.58
C LYS A 107 -10.51 -5.66 8.82
N MET A 108 -9.40 -5.56 8.08
CA MET A 108 -8.43 -4.48 8.25
C MET A 108 -8.98 -3.12 7.83
N TYR A 109 -9.74 -3.09 6.74
CA TYR A 109 -10.25 -1.86 6.12
C TYR A 109 -11.76 -1.69 6.25
N GLY A 110 -12.43 -2.51 7.06
CA GLY A 110 -13.90 -2.50 7.20
C GLY A 110 -14.47 -1.21 7.78
N HIS A 111 -13.64 -0.37 8.41
CA HIS A 111 -14.02 0.95 8.93
C HIS A 111 -14.01 2.04 7.85
N ILE A 112 -13.44 1.78 6.67
CA ILE A 112 -13.37 2.73 5.56
C ILE A 112 -14.60 2.51 4.68
N PRO A 113 -15.47 3.52 4.51
CA PRO A 113 -16.64 3.41 3.64
C PRO A 113 -16.26 3.28 2.17
N GLU A 114 -17.17 2.80 1.33
CA GLU A 114 -16.94 2.52 -0.09
C GLU A 114 -16.46 3.74 -0.89
N ASN A 115 -16.88 4.94 -0.52
CA ASN A 115 -16.45 6.19 -1.14
C ASN A 115 -15.25 6.84 -0.43
N GLY A 116 -14.70 6.20 0.60
CA GLY A 116 -13.57 6.71 1.38
C GLY A 116 -12.21 6.34 0.78
N VAL A 117 -11.30 7.30 0.70
CA VAL A 117 -9.88 7.05 0.39
C VAL A 117 -9.16 6.73 1.69
N GLY A 118 -8.69 5.48 1.81
CA GLY A 118 -7.92 5.02 2.97
C GLY A 118 -6.43 5.23 2.76
N LEU A 119 -5.80 6.00 3.65
CA LEU A 119 -4.38 6.35 3.59
C LEU A 119 -3.72 6.05 4.94
N THR A 120 -2.51 5.52 4.90
CA THR A 120 -1.79 5.16 6.13
C THR A 120 -1.16 6.41 6.75
N SER A 121 -1.21 6.53 8.08
CA SER A 121 -0.64 7.68 8.82
C SER A 121 -1.16 9.03 8.33
N LEU A 122 -2.44 9.12 8.01
CA LEU A 122 -3.05 10.34 7.51
C LEU A 122 -2.98 11.48 8.54
N THR A 123 -2.44 12.64 8.12
CA THR A 123 -2.25 13.79 9.00
C THR A 123 -2.31 15.11 8.23
N LEU A 124 -2.44 16.24 8.93
CA LEU A 124 -2.25 17.55 8.32
C LEU A 124 -0.78 17.75 7.96
N LEU A 125 -0.50 18.19 6.74
CA LEU A 125 0.89 18.37 6.28
C LEU A 125 1.68 19.30 7.18
N LYS A 126 1.10 20.40 7.65
CA LYS A 126 1.75 21.38 8.56
C LYS A 126 2.28 20.77 9.85
N ASP A 127 1.67 19.67 10.33
CA ASP A 127 2.08 19.02 11.58
C ASP A 127 3.35 18.19 11.41
N VAL A 128 3.72 17.88 10.16
CA VAL A 128 4.85 16.99 9.83
C VAL A 128 5.84 17.57 8.83
N GLU A 129 5.54 18.67 8.15
CA GLU A 129 6.32 19.21 7.03
C GLU A 129 7.80 19.44 7.34
N GLN A 130 8.13 19.89 8.58
CA GLN A 130 9.52 20.17 8.97
C GLN A 130 10.40 18.92 9.02
N GLN A 131 9.82 17.75 9.27
CA GLN A 131 10.52 16.46 9.36
C GLN A 131 10.18 15.51 8.21
N TRP A 132 9.29 15.92 7.30
CA TRP A 132 8.87 15.09 6.18
C TRP A 132 9.96 15.02 5.12
N PHE A 133 10.43 13.82 4.80
CA PHE A 133 11.52 13.64 3.84
C PHE A 133 11.22 14.31 2.49
N TRP A 134 9.99 14.25 2.00
CA TRP A 134 9.58 14.80 0.71
C TRP A 134 9.48 16.33 0.66
N LEU A 135 9.75 17.01 1.78
CA LEU A 135 9.88 18.47 1.88
C LEU A 135 11.24 18.88 2.50
N SER A 136 12.18 17.94 2.65
CA SER A 136 13.44 18.18 3.36
C SER A 136 14.45 19.03 2.60
N SER A 137 14.36 19.13 1.27
CA SER A 137 15.24 19.95 0.44
C SER A 137 14.52 21.12 -0.23
N GLU A 138 15.27 22.14 -0.64
CA GLU A 138 14.72 23.29 -1.37
C GLU A 138 14.03 22.86 -2.68
N SER A 139 14.66 21.97 -3.44
CA SER A 139 14.09 21.45 -4.70
C SER A 139 12.76 20.74 -4.47
N LEU A 140 12.62 19.95 -3.41
CA LEU A 140 11.35 19.25 -3.09
C LEU A 140 10.27 20.24 -2.64
N ARG A 141 10.64 21.26 -1.85
CA ARG A 141 9.71 22.34 -1.47
C ARG A 141 9.26 23.16 -2.68
N THR A 142 10.15 23.45 -3.62
CA THR A 142 9.80 24.15 -4.86
C THR A 142 8.78 23.34 -5.65
N GLN A 143 9.00 22.03 -5.85
CA GLN A 143 8.00 21.18 -6.53
C GLN A 143 6.65 21.18 -5.81
N TRP A 144 6.64 21.23 -4.47
CA TRP A 144 5.41 21.31 -3.68
C TRP A 144 4.68 22.64 -3.90
N HIS A 145 5.41 23.76 -3.88
CA HIS A 145 4.84 25.08 -4.17
C HIS A 145 4.29 25.18 -5.59
N ASP A 146 5.00 24.60 -6.57
CA ASP A 146 4.54 24.54 -7.97
C ASP A 146 3.25 23.71 -8.09
N LEU A 147 3.18 22.57 -7.39
CA LEU A 147 1.98 21.74 -7.35
C LEU A 147 0.80 22.48 -6.70
N LEU A 148 1.03 23.17 -5.56
CA LEU A 148 -0.01 23.97 -4.92
C LEU A 148 -0.48 25.12 -5.79
N GLY A 149 0.42 25.83 -6.48
CA GLY A 149 0.08 26.85 -7.44
C GLY A 149 -0.80 26.29 -8.56
N PHE A 150 -0.38 25.18 -9.16
CA PHE A 150 -1.14 24.51 -10.20
C PHE A 150 -2.56 24.14 -9.75
N VAL A 151 -2.72 23.48 -8.58
CA VAL A 151 -4.05 23.04 -8.13
C VAL A 151 -4.94 24.19 -7.69
N LYS A 152 -4.36 25.29 -7.18
CA LYS A 152 -5.09 26.52 -6.89
C LYS A 152 -5.65 27.16 -8.17
N ASP A 153 -4.81 27.29 -9.19
CA ASP A 153 -5.20 27.93 -10.45
C ASP A 153 -6.18 27.05 -11.24
N LYS A 154 -5.95 25.74 -11.28
CA LYS A 154 -6.72 24.80 -12.10
C LYS A 154 -8.02 24.35 -11.43
N TYR A 155 -7.99 24.11 -10.12
CA TYR A 155 -9.07 23.45 -9.38
C TYR A 155 -9.67 24.33 -8.27
N GLY A 156 -9.14 25.55 -8.05
CA GLY A 156 -9.60 26.44 -6.99
C GLY A 156 -9.32 25.91 -5.58
N TYR A 157 -8.26 25.08 -5.41
CA TYR A 157 -7.94 24.44 -4.12
C TYR A 157 -7.48 25.47 -3.09
N ASP A 158 -8.14 25.50 -1.92
CA ASP A 158 -7.88 26.43 -0.82
C ASP A 158 -7.89 25.77 0.57
N GLN A 159 -7.91 24.43 0.62
CA GLN A 159 -7.94 23.68 1.86
C GLN A 159 -6.55 23.52 2.48
N GLU A 160 -6.50 23.12 3.77
CA GLU A 160 -5.27 22.69 4.44
C GLU A 160 -4.82 21.34 3.88
N PRO A 161 -3.61 21.22 3.33
CA PRO A 161 -3.14 19.98 2.72
C PRO A 161 -2.98 18.85 3.74
N LEU A 162 -3.29 17.63 3.29
CA LEU A 162 -3.00 16.40 4.01
C LEU A 162 -1.72 15.75 3.48
N ALA A 163 -1.10 14.93 4.32
CA ALA A 163 0.00 14.03 3.99
C ALA A 163 -0.30 12.62 4.48
N CYS A 164 0.31 11.61 3.87
CA CYS A 164 0.15 10.22 4.28
C CYS A 164 1.41 9.40 3.96
N GLU A 165 1.49 8.19 4.52
CA GLU A 165 2.32 7.11 3.99
C GLU A 165 1.46 6.30 3.01
N PHE A 166 2.01 5.98 1.82
CA PHE A 166 1.21 5.36 0.75
C PHE A 166 1.09 3.82 0.82
N PRO A 167 2.03 3.06 1.42
CA PRO A 167 1.90 1.61 1.53
C PRO A 167 0.60 1.18 2.24
N GLY A 168 -0.19 0.32 1.58
CA GLY A 168 -1.46 -0.16 2.11
C GLY A 168 -2.65 0.77 1.87
N ALA A 169 -2.58 1.67 0.92
CA ALA A 169 -3.71 2.53 0.57
C ALA A 169 -4.94 1.74 0.08
N CYS A 170 -6.11 2.29 0.35
CA CYS A 170 -7.41 1.74 -0.06
C CYS A 170 -8.15 2.80 -0.87
N ILE A 171 -8.33 2.57 -2.17
CA ILE A 171 -8.72 3.57 -3.15
C ILE A 171 -10.06 3.20 -3.78
N PRO A 172 -11.12 4.04 -3.68
CA PRO A 172 -12.38 3.83 -4.37
C PRO A 172 -12.21 3.87 -5.88
N ARG A 173 -12.93 3.02 -6.61
CA ARG A 173 -12.95 3.04 -8.07
C ARG A 173 -13.31 4.42 -8.63
N ARG A 174 -14.31 5.08 -8.04
CA ARG A 174 -14.73 6.43 -8.48
C ARG A 174 -13.62 7.46 -8.38
N PHE A 175 -12.78 7.37 -7.31
CA PHE A 175 -11.59 8.22 -7.23
C PHE A 175 -10.63 7.94 -8.40
N LEU A 176 -10.36 6.66 -8.71
CA LEU A 176 -9.48 6.31 -9.84
C LEU A 176 -10.02 6.79 -11.18
N GLU A 177 -11.34 6.78 -11.37
CA GLU A 177 -11.99 7.32 -12.57
C GLU A 177 -11.72 8.82 -12.71
N GLU A 178 -11.95 9.61 -11.65
CA GLU A 178 -11.69 11.04 -11.65
C GLU A 178 -10.19 11.34 -11.77
N TYR A 179 -9.36 10.63 -11.00
CA TYR A 179 -7.90 10.77 -11.01
C TYR A 179 -7.29 10.43 -12.37
N SER A 180 -7.85 9.44 -13.08
CA SER A 180 -7.36 9.04 -14.40
C SER A 180 -7.69 10.04 -15.51
N ASN A 181 -8.79 10.79 -15.37
CA ASN A 181 -9.26 11.77 -16.33
C ASN A 181 -8.75 13.19 -16.06
N ALA A 182 -8.24 13.45 -14.85
CA ALA A 182 -7.76 14.77 -14.45
C ALA A 182 -6.37 15.08 -15.00
N GLU A 183 -6.07 16.37 -15.11
CA GLU A 183 -4.72 16.86 -15.37
C GLU A 183 -3.92 16.85 -14.06
N ILE A 184 -2.94 15.95 -13.97
CA ILE A 184 -2.13 15.75 -12.77
C ILE A 184 -0.65 15.89 -13.14
N PRO A 185 0.04 16.91 -12.63
CA PRO A 185 1.46 17.11 -12.94
C PRO A 185 2.33 16.05 -12.24
N GLU A 186 3.43 15.68 -12.90
CA GLU A 186 4.44 14.76 -12.35
C GLU A 186 5.35 15.50 -11.34
N LEU A 187 4.74 16.21 -10.38
CA LEU A 187 5.41 16.94 -9.30
C LEU A 187 5.20 16.23 -7.97
N CYS A 188 6.17 16.30 -7.08
CA CYS A 188 6.14 15.73 -5.73
C CYS A 188 6.04 14.19 -5.68
N HIS A 189 5.92 13.67 -4.49
CA HIS A 189 5.72 12.25 -4.18
C HIS A 189 4.24 11.89 -4.12
N ASP A 190 3.89 10.62 -4.32
CA ASP A 190 2.52 10.10 -4.20
C ASP A 190 1.89 10.34 -2.82
N GLU A 191 2.70 10.35 -1.76
CA GLU A 191 2.29 10.64 -0.36
C GLU A 191 1.76 12.07 -0.15
N LEU A 192 2.03 12.98 -1.09
CA LEU A 192 1.50 14.35 -1.12
C LEU A 192 0.39 14.48 -2.16
N ARG A 193 0.57 13.86 -3.36
CA ARG A 193 -0.42 14.00 -4.45
C ARG A 193 -1.75 13.30 -4.15
N ILE A 194 -1.74 12.06 -3.68
CA ILE A 194 -2.98 11.31 -3.44
C ILE A 194 -3.90 12.00 -2.44
N PRO A 195 -3.45 12.38 -1.23
CA PRO A 195 -4.34 13.10 -0.31
C PRO A 195 -4.79 14.45 -0.87
N LEU A 196 -3.93 15.19 -1.56
CA LEU A 196 -4.27 16.48 -2.18
C LEU A 196 -5.40 16.32 -3.22
N PHE A 197 -5.28 15.39 -4.15
CA PHE A 197 -6.31 15.16 -5.17
C PHE A 197 -7.56 14.49 -4.59
N SER A 198 -7.46 13.77 -3.49
CA SER A 198 -8.65 13.29 -2.75
C SER A 198 -9.47 14.45 -2.22
N GLN A 199 -8.82 15.48 -1.66
CA GLN A 199 -9.50 16.70 -1.21
C GLN A 199 -10.10 17.47 -2.39
N ILE A 200 -9.35 17.66 -3.49
CA ILE A 200 -9.80 18.36 -4.71
C ILE A 200 -11.07 17.73 -5.28
N PHE A 201 -11.14 16.41 -5.32
CA PHE A 201 -12.29 15.67 -5.85
C PHE A 201 -13.38 15.39 -4.80
N ASN A 202 -13.23 15.95 -3.60
CA ASN A 202 -14.19 15.80 -2.48
C ASN A 202 -14.41 14.34 -2.04
N PHE A 203 -13.36 13.51 -2.09
CA PHE A 203 -13.38 12.19 -1.47
C PHE A 203 -12.93 12.29 -0.01
N PRO A 204 -13.72 11.77 0.94
CA PRO A 204 -13.32 11.78 2.33
C PRO A 204 -12.13 10.85 2.56
N CYS A 205 -11.11 11.35 3.27
CA CYS A 205 -9.91 10.59 3.61
C CYS A 205 -10.04 9.97 4.99
N TYR A 206 -9.59 8.72 5.13
CA TYR A 206 -9.61 7.95 6.38
C TYR A 206 -8.23 7.35 6.63
N ASP A 207 -7.80 7.30 7.89
CA ASP A 207 -6.60 6.55 8.24
C ASP A 207 -6.85 5.05 8.14
N THR A 208 -5.93 4.30 7.53
CA THR A 208 -6.04 2.83 7.41
C THR A 208 -5.82 2.11 8.75
N ASN A 209 -5.28 2.79 9.75
CA ASN A 209 -4.87 2.22 11.04
C ASN A 209 -3.80 1.11 10.94
N LEU A 210 -3.09 0.99 9.80
CA LEU A 210 -1.96 0.05 9.66
C LEU A 210 -0.75 0.51 10.49
N CYS A 211 -0.54 1.82 10.56
CA CYS A 211 0.37 2.49 11.50
C CYS A 211 -0.46 3.20 12.56
N LYS A 212 -0.23 2.94 13.85
CA LYS A 212 -1.09 3.51 14.90
C LYS A 212 -0.78 4.97 15.22
N LYS A 213 0.45 5.43 14.97
CA LYS A 213 0.86 6.79 15.31
C LYS A 213 2.10 7.19 14.53
N GLN A 214 1.93 8.05 13.55
CA GLN A 214 3.03 8.63 12.81
C GLN A 214 3.98 9.41 13.73
N GLY A 215 5.29 9.33 13.46
CA GLY A 215 6.32 10.05 14.24
C GLY A 215 6.61 9.47 15.63
N ASP A 216 5.86 8.45 16.08
CA ASP A 216 6.19 7.75 17.32
C ASP A 216 7.30 6.73 17.07
N ALA A 217 8.48 6.98 17.66
CA ALA A 217 9.63 6.07 17.55
C ALA A 217 9.32 4.63 18.00
N SER A 218 8.31 4.42 18.86
CA SER A 218 7.87 3.10 19.29
C SER A 218 7.17 2.31 18.18
N GLU A 219 6.58 3.00 17.20
CA GLU A 219 5.92 2.41 16.04
C GLU A 219 6.91 1.92 14.98
N ASN A 220 8.08 2.55 14.87
CA ASN A 220 9.10 2.22 13.88
C ASN A 220 9.51 0.74 13.84
N LYS A 221 9.33 0.02 14.95
CA LYS A 221 9.60 -1.43 15.02
C LYS A 221 8.50 -2.29 14.38
N PHE A 222 7.37 -1.70 13.98
CA PHE A 222 6.24 -2.36 13.35
C PHE A 222 5.94 -1.79 11.95
N PHE A 223 5.92 -0.46 11.86
CA PHE A 223 5.60 0.26 10.62
C PHE A 223 6.46 1.53 10.54
N ASN A 224 7.14 1.72 9.41
CA ASN A 224 7.90 2.94 9.10
C ASN A 224 8.16 3.06 7.60
N CYS A 225 8.39 4.28 7.12
CA CYS A 225 8.84 4.57 5.75
C CYS A 225 10.32 4.99 5.67
N ASP A 226 11.03 4.98 6.80
CA ASP A 226 12.47 5.30 6.91
C ASP A 226 13.40 4.11 6.56
N ASN A 227 12.88 3.01 6.04
CA ASN A 227 13.63 1.77 5.80
C ASN A 227 14.27 1.15 7.07
N LYS A 228 13.80 1.49 8.25
CA LYS A 228 14.25 0.84 9.50
C LYS A 228 13.82 -0.62 9.51
N LYS A 229 14.78 -1.49 9.81
CA LYS A 229 14.55 -2.94 9.78
C LYS A 229 13.57 -3.40 10.84
N ILE A 230 12.54 -4.14 10.42
CA ILE A 230 11.65 -4.87 11.32
C ILE A 230 12.20 -6.27 11.58
N HIS A 231 12.30 -6.64 12.86
CA HIS A 231 12.79 -7.96 13.26
C HIS A 231 11.68 -9.00 13.19
N LEU A 232 11.96 -10.16 12.58
CA LEU A 232 10.99 -11.26 12.50
C LEU A 232 10.51 -11.73 13.89
N SER A 233 11.36 -11.65 14.91
CA SER A 233 10.98 -11.94 16.30
C SER A 233 9.90 -11.00 16.84
N THR A 234 9.94 -9.72 16.44
CA THR A 234 8.90 -8.74 16.78
C THR A 234 7.56 -9.13 16.13
N ILE A 235 7.60 -9.48 14.83
CA ILE A 235 6.40 -9.94 14.12
C ILE A 235 5.81 -11.19 14.80
N HIS A 236 6.64 -12.18 15.11
CA HIS A 236 6.20 -13.39 15.79
C HIS A 236 5.53 -13.10 17.14
N LYS A 237 6.11 -12.18 17.94
CA LYS A 237 5.56 -11.76 19.22
C LYS A 237 4.18 -11.13 19.09
N GLU A 238 4.00 -10.28 18.07
CA GLU A 238 2.70 -9.66 17.81
C GLU A 238 1.66 -10.67 17.33
N LEU A 239 2.03 -11.62 16.48
CA LEU A 239 1.09 -12.61 15.93
C LEU A 239 0.57 -13.61 16.97
N VAL A 240 1.33 -13.90 18.03
CA VAL A 240 0.85 -14.75 19.14
C VAL A 240 -0.03 -13.99 20.13
N ASN A 241 0.02 -12.66 20.13
CA ASN A 241 -0.86 -11.82 20.92
C ASN A 241 -2.20 -11.62 20.17
N PRO A 242 -3.37 -11.99 20.72
CA PRO A 242 -4.67 -11.80 20.08
C PRO A 242 -4.96 -10.35 19.68
N SER A 243 -4.51 -9.38 20.47
CA SER A 243 -4.63 -7.94 20.21
C SER A 243 -3.38 -7.32 19.56
N GLY A 244 -2.42 -8.14 19.14
CA GLY A 244 -1.19 -7.69 18.52
C GLY A 244 -1.38 -7.17 17.09
N ARG A 245 -0.33 -6.59 16.55
CA ARG A 245 -0.32 -6.04 15.17
C ARG A 245 -0.48 -7.11 14.12
N ARG A 246 -1.14 -6.77 13.02
CA ARG A 246 -1.33 -7.62 11.83
C ARG A 246 -0.78 -7.01 10.54
N ALA A 247 -0.23 -5.81 10.62
CA ALA A 247 0.45 -5.12 9.52
C ALA A 247 1.87 -4.73 9.92
N PHE A 248 2.85 -4.94 9.02
CA PHE A 248 4.26 -4.63 9.24
C PHE A 248 4.90 -4.12 7.95
N HIS A 249 5.63 -2.99 8.02
CA HIS A 249 6.30 -2.37 6.89
C HIS A 249 7.55 -1.56 7.33
N PRO A 250 8.70 -1.67 6.65
CA PRO A 250 9.01 -2.57 5.54
C PRO A 250 9.54 -3.94 6.01
N VAL A 251 9.09 -5.02 5.41
CA VAL A 251 9.60 -6.37 5.68
C VAL A 251 10.20 -6.97 4.42
N LYS A 252 11.51 -6.81 4.23
CA LYS A 252 12.26 -7.20 3.03
C LYS A 252 12.81 -8.64 3.09
N LYS A 253 12.14 -9.53 3.81
CA LYS A 253 12.53 -10.94 3.97
C LYS A 253 11.30 -11.83 3.91
N MET A 254 11.48 -13.06 3.43
CA MET A 254 10.43 -14.07 3.50
C MET A 254 9.99 -14.31 4.95
N PHE A 255 8.69 -14.42 5.15
CA PHE A 255 8.07 -14.78 6.41
C PHE A 255 7.48 -16.19 6.33
N VAL A 256 8.01 -17.13 7.13
CA VAL A 256 7.61 -18.52 7.06
C VAL A 256 6.63 -18.84 8.19
N LEU A 257 5.35 -18.96 7.83
CA LEU A 257 4.25 -19.29 8.77
C LEU A 257 4.43 -20.62 9.52
N ALA A 258 5.10 -21.60 8.91
CA ALA A 258 5.32 -22.92 9.53
C ALA A 258 6.02 -22.83 10.90
N LYS A 259 6.88 -21.85 11.10
CA LYS A 259 7.52 -21.62 12.42
C LYS A 259 6.53 -21.07 13.46
N ILE A 260 5.50 -20.33 13.07
CA ILE A 260 4.48 -19.80 13.99
C ILE A 260 3.54 -20.90 14.46
N ILE A 261 3.07 -21.75 13.54
CA ILE A 261 2.17 -22.86 13.89
C ILE A 261 2.86 -23.82 14.84
N LEU A 262 4.14 -24.12 14.62
CA LEU A 262 4.95 -24.94 15.51
C LEU A 262 5.21 -24.27 16.86
N LEU A 263 5.44 -22.95 16.88
CA LEU A 263 5.65 -22.19 18.11
C LEU A 263 4.35 -22.06 18.92
N ALA A 264 3.24 -21.72 18.26
CA ALA A 264 1.91 -21.63 18.90
C ALA A 264 1.45 -22.98 19.47
N ARG A 265 1.76 -24.10 18.78
CA ARG A 265 1.55 -25.46 19.33
C ARG A 265 2.46 -25.75 20.53
N LYS A 266 3.75 -25.35 20.47
CA LYS A 266 4.70 -25.56 21.60
C LYS A 266 4.34 -24.76 22.85
N ILE A 267 3.73 -23.60 22.73
CA ILE A 267 3.34 -22.74 23.88
C ILE A 267 1.86 -22.91 24.25
N GLY A 268 1.17 -23.92 23.71
CA GLY A 268 -0.21 -24.26 24.09
C GLY A 268 -1.29 -23.27 23.74
N LEU A 269 -1.00 -22.28 22.88
CA LEU A 269 -1.93 -21.23 22.45
C LEU A 269 -2.90 -21.65 21.34
N MET A 270 -2.69 -22.81 20.70
CA MET A 270 -3.64 -23.42 19.76
C MET A 270 -4.08 -24.78 20.27
N LYS A 271 -5.26 -24.87 20.86
CA LYS A 271 -5.94 -26.16 21.04
C LYS A 271 -6.37 -26.65 19.63
N CYS A 272 -5.91 -27.83 19.24
CA CYS A 272 -6.45 -28.51 18.07
C CYS A 272 -7.92 -28.85 18.33
N ASN A 273 -8.86 -28.16 17.68
CA ASN A 273 -10.19 -28.68 17.46
C ASN A 273 -10.13 -29.67 16.28
N CYS A 274 -9.49 -30.80 16.50
CA CYS A 274 -9.68 -32.01 15.70
C CYS A 274 -10.53 -32.96 16.54
N SER A 275 -11.81 -32.68 16.63
CA SER A 275 -12.81 -33.67 17.00
C SER A 275 -13.92 -33.57 15.95
N ASP A 276 -14.25 -34.76 15.46
CA ASP A 276 -15.43 -35.11 14.70
C ASP A 276 -15.37 -34.98 13.17
N ARG A 277 -14.78 -35.99 12.56
CA ARG A 277 -15.42 -36.72 11.45
C ARG A 277 -15.12 -38.22 11.60
N HIS A 278 -16.05 -38.91 12.21
CA HIS A 278 -16.33 -40.28 11.91
C HIS A 278 -17.51 -40.36 10.93
#